data_f344fc7d1397dc821434ca441f6be55e
#
_entry.id   f344fc7d1397dc821434ca441f6be55e
#
_cell.length_a   1.000
_cell.length_b   1.000
_cell.length_c   1.000
_cell.angle_alpha   90.00
_cell.angle_beta   90.00
_cell.angle_gamma   90.00
#
_symmetry.space_group_name_H-M   'P 1'
#
loop_
_entity.id
_entity.type
_entity.pdbx_description
1 polymer ?
#
loop_
_entity_poly.entity_id
_entity_poly.type
_entity_poly.pdbx_seq_one_letter_code
_entity_poly.pdbx_strand_id
1 'polypeptide(L)'
;GARGSGKSVTARSIIKLLPETATTSGAVYLSKRDGSDSLDVLSLSGEQLREVRGSEAAMVFQEPNSVLNPVYTIGWQIEEGLRAHGMKDKKELRAKAINILKKVGIPDAETRVDYYPHQFSGGQKQRIVIAMALVLNPGLILADEPTTALDVTVQAEILDLLRLARDEFDASVLIITHNMGVIADIADQVVVMYRGHVVEQGDVEQIFYHPKDDYTKRLLGAVPRIGQKLVVRDREGKPIERKADWREQPIAVEAKNLTITYPGHLMQPDFKAVDGANFTIHRSEVLGLVGESGSGKSTTGRAIAGLQKVSGGSLNVLGIEMNGVKERDFKPKRADIGFVFQDPGSSFNPLMTIAENVAEPLLVHHKYGSVADAKNYVGDLLEMVQLPRAYMNRFPHELSGGQRQRASLARGLALKPSLLIADEPTSALDVSVQAKVLELFKRLQAEIGFACLFITHDLAVVDMLADRIMVMHKGQIVEHGDAGQIMQHPENPYTKKLLASLPVPDPREQQQHRAHLHELLAQEA
;
A
#
# COMPACT_ATOMS: atom_id res chain seq x y z
N GLY A 1 5.15 -12.04 8.97
CA GLY A 1 5.35 -11.64 10.38
C GLY A 1 5.21 -10.14 10.54
N ALA A 2 5.05 -9.66 11.78
CA ALA A 2 4.91 -8.24 12.09
C ALA A 2 6.16 -7.41 11.70
N ARG A 3 6.01 -6.09 11.55
CA ARG A 3 7.16 -5.16 11.38
C ARG A 3 8.14 -5.33 12.55
N GLY A 4 9.45 -5.24 12.27
CA GLY A 4 10.49 -5.47 13.29
C GLY A 4 10.70 -6.92 13.73
N SER A 5 10.10 -7.90 13.03
CA SER A 5 10.33 -9.33 13.32
C SER A 5 11.65 -9.90 12.76
N GLY A 6 12.50 -9.06 12.16
CA GLY A 6 13.82 -9.45 11.68
C GLY A 6 13.92 -9.92 10.23
N LYS A 7 12.81 -9.99 9.46
CA LYS A 7 12.77 -10.52 8.09
C LYS A 7 13.81 -9.89 7.16
N SER A 8 13.74 -8.56 6.98
CA SER A 8 14.66 -7.82 6.12
C SER A 8 16.11 -7.88 6.61
N VAL A 9 16.32 -7.92 7.93
CA VAL A 9 17.64 -8.09 8.52
C VAL A 9 18.21 -9.46 8.16
N THR A 10 17.39 -10.52 8.24
CA THR A 10 17.78 -11.89 7.84
C THR A 10 18.15 -11.94 6.35
N ALA A 11 17.33 -11.39 5.45
CA ALA A 11 17.67 -11.37 4.03
C ALA A 11 18.96 -10.60 3.73
N ARG A 12 19.15 -9.43 4.35
CA ARG A 12 20.39 -8.65 4.20
C ARG A 12 21.62 -9.36 4.78
N SER A 13 21.46 -10.19 5.81
CA SER A 13 22.57 -10.98 6.36
C SER A 13 23.03 -12.07 5.39
N ILE A 14 22.15 -12.65 4.58
CA ILE A 14 22.47 -13.68 3.58
C ILE A 14 23.53 -13.19 2.58
N ILE A 15 23.51 -11.90 2.23
CA ILE A 15 24.48 -11.27 1.32
C ILE A 15 25.41 -10.28 2.05
N LYS A 16 25.47 -10.35 3.37
CA LYS A 16 26.33 -9.51 4.25
C LYS A 16 26.15 -8.00 4.01
N LEU A 17 24.88 -7.54 3.81
CA LEU A 17 24.50 -6.13 3.62
C LEU A 17 23.98 -5.47 4.90
N LEU A 18 24.44 -5.91 6.07
CA LEU A 18 24.15 -5.25 7.33
C LEU A 18 25.14 -4.10 7.58
N PRO A 19 24.73 -3.07 8.35
CA PRO A 19 25.64 -2.00 8.77
C PRO A 19 26.84 -2.59 9.55
N GLU A 20 27.99 -1.91 9.50
CA GLU A 20 29.20 -2.33 10.23
C GLU A 20 29.03 -2.42 11.76
N THR A 21 28.05 -1.67 12.28
CA THR A 21 27.67 -1.71 13.70
C THR A 21 26.91 -2.98 14.09
N ALA A 22 26.43 -3.77 13.12
CA ALA A 22 25.72 -5.01 13.38
C ALA A 22 26.70 -6.17 13.62
N THR A 23 26.50 -6.90 14.72
CA THR A 23 27.23 -8.13 14.99
C THR A 23 26.43 -9.33 14.49
N THR A 24 27.04 -10.13 13.63
CA THR A 24 26.47 -11.40 13.13
C THR A 24 27.24 -12.58 13.73
N SER A 25 26.51 -13.64 14.09
CA SER A 25 27.07 -14.91 14.56
C SER A 25 26.40 -16.09 13.83
N GLY A 26 27.09 -17.21 13.73
CA GLY A 26 26.66 -18.38 12.97
C GLY A 26 27.27 -18.42 11.58
N ALA A 27 26.65 -19.13 10.63
CA ALA A 27 27.09 -19.29 9.25
C ALA A 27 25.91 -19.14 8.28
N VAL A 28 26.19 -18.70 7.05
CA VAL A 28 25.22 -18.65 5.95
C VAL A 28 25.80 -19.36 4.76
N TYR A 29 25.34 -20.58 4.52
CA TYR A 29 25.80 -21.40 3.40
C TYR A 29 24.95 -21.10 2.16
N LEU A 30 25.60 -20.62 1.11
CA LEU A 30 25.02 -20.38 -0.21
C LEU A 30 25.63 -21.37 -1.19
N SER A 31 24.81 -22.22 -1.78
CA SER A 31 25.25 -23.12 -2.84
C SER A 31 25.53 -22.32 -4.11
N LYS A 32 26.69 -22.60 -4.73
CA LYS A 32 26.99 -22.03 -6.05
C LYS A 32 26.02 -22.55 -7.08
N ARG A 33 25.72 -21.72 -8.05
CA ARG A 33 24.79 -22.07 -9.13
C ARG A 33 25.22 -23.29 -9.94
N ASP A 34 26.51 -23.49 -10.12
CA ASP A 34 27.08 -24.65 -10.83
C ASP A 34 27.03 -25.96 -10.02
N GLY A 35 26.55 -25.89 -8.77
CA GLY A 35 26.49 -27.03 -7.85
C GLY A 35 27.84 -27.53 -7.34
N SER A 36 28.94 -26.83 -7.64
CA SER A 36 30.30 -27.30 -7.34
C SER A 36 30.65 -27.26 -5.88
N ASP A 37 30.13 -26.30 -5.13
CA ASP A 37 30.47 -26.08 -3.73
C ASP A 37 29.43 -25.20 -2.99
N SER A 38 29.55 -25.10 -1.69
CA SER A 38 28.76 -24.22 -0.82
C SER A 38 29.68 -23.25 -0.10
N LEU A 39 29.36 -21.95 -0.20
CA LEU A 39 30.15 -20.85 0.39
C LEU A 39 29.52 -20.39 1.71
N ASP A 40 30.31 -20.29 2.77
CA ASP A 40 29.89 -19.53 3.95
C ASP A 40 30.07 -18.03 3.69
N VAL A 41 28.98 -17.35 3.35
CA VAL A 41 28.98 -15.94 2.97
C VAL A 41 29.47 -15.03 4.10
N LEU A 42 29.24 -15.41 5.36
CA LEU A 42 29.67 -14.59 6.49
C LEU A 42 31.19 -14.58 6.65
N SER A 43 31.88 -15.60 6.17
CA SER A 43 33.34 -15.68 6.18
C SER A 43 34.00 -14.87 5.06
N LEU A 44 33.27 -14.56 3.97
CA LEU A 44 33.80 -13.86 2.80
C LEU A 44 34.05 -12.37 3.05
N SER A 45 35.01 -11.81 2.35
CA SER A 45 35.35 -10.39 2.41
C SER A 45 35.83 -9.84 1.06
N GLY A 46 35.82 -8.51 0.89
CA GLY A 46 36.40 -7.83 -0.26
C GLY A 46 35.89 -8.32 -1.60
N GLU A 47 36.78 -8.81 -2.45
CA GLU A 47 36.50 -9.22 -3.83
C GLU A 47 35.63 -10.46 -3.90
N GLN A 48 35.87 -11.45 -3.03
CA GLN A 48 35.05 -12.67 -2.96
C GLN A 48 33.57 -12.36 -2.69
N LEU A 49 33.31 -11.42 -1.78
CA LEU A 49 31.94 -11.00 -1.49
C LEU A 49 31.31 -10.22 -2.67
N ARG A 50 32.13 -9.48 -3.43
CA ARG A 50 31.68 -8.79 -4.64
C ARG A 50 31.30 -9.80 -5.72
N GLU A 51 32.06 -10.85 -5.90
CA GLU A 51 31.76 -11.91 -6.85
C GLU A 51 30.42 -12.60 -6.52
N VAL A 52 30.15 -12.89 -5.26
CA VAL A 52 28.89 -13.52 -4.82
C VAL A 52 27.69 -12.61 -5.03
N ARG A 53 27.85 -11.32 -4.74
CA ARG A 53 26.76 -10.35 -4.88
C ARG A 53 26.45 -10.06 -6.35
N GLY A 54 25.29 -10.45 -6.79
CA GLY A 54 24.77 -10.27 -8.14
C GLY A 54 24.87 -11.53 -9.01
N SER A 55 25.95 -12.32 -8.90
CA SER A 55 26.11 -13.56 -9.69
C SER A 55 25.54 -14.81 -8.99
N GLU A 56 25.75 -14.97 -7.69
CA GLU A 56 25.19 -16.09 -6.93
C GLU A 56 23.89 -15.69 -6.22
N ALA A 57 23.86 -14.50 -5.61
CA ALA A 57 22.68 -13.96 -4.93
C ALA A 57 22.47 -12.48 -5.25
N ALA A 58 21.25 -12.12 -5.63
CA ALA A 58 20.84 -10.74 -5.88
C ALA A 58 19.69 -10.32 -4.98
N MET A 59 19.55 -9.00 -4.73
CA MET A 59 18.51 -8.47 -3.87
C MET A 59 17.64 -7.45 -4.60
N VAL A 60 16.33 -7.64 -4.47
CA VAL A 60 15.28 -6.69 -4.87
C VAL A 60 14.79 -5.99 -3.60
N PHE A 61 14.98 -4.68 -3.52
CA PHE A 61 14.64 -3.87 -2.35
C PHE A 61 13.21 -3.36 -2.40
N GLN A 62 12.67 -2.99 -1.25
CA GLN A 62 11.29 -2.57 -1.05
C GLN A 62 10.90 -1.31 -1.84
N GLU A 63 11.81 -0.31 -1.91
CA GLU A 63 11.53 0.99 -2.52
C GLU A 63 12.41 1.22 -3.75
N PRO A 64 11.88 1.13 -4.98
CA PRO A 64 12.67 1.33 -6.19
C PRO A 64 13.29 2.74 -6.30
N ASN A 65 12.63 3.76 -5.74
CA ASN A 65 13.17 5.13 -5.73
C ASN A 65 14.42 5.31 -4.86
N SER A 66 14.63 4.45 -3.86
CA SER A 66 15.83 4.47 -3.02
C SER A 66 17.00 3.72 -3.64
N VAL A 67 16.73 2.84 -4.61
CA VAL A 67 17.71 2.02 -5.31
C VAL A 67 18.20 2.67 -6.59
N LEU A 68 17.27 3.21 -7.38
CA LEU A 68 17.58 3.84 -8.67
C LEU A 68 18.18 5.22 -8.48
N ASN A 69 19.39 5.42 -9.00
CA ASN A 69 20.05 6.72 -8.98
C ASN A 69 19.40 7.65 -10.03
N PRO A 70 18.80 8.79 -9.61
CA PRO A 70 18.03 9.65 -10.50
C PRO A 70 18.85 10.36 -11.57
N VAL A 71 20.18 10.44 -11.43
CA VAL A 71 21.07 11.16 -12.36
C VAL A 71 21.72 10.27 -13.41
N TYR A 72 21.46 8.95 -13.38
CA TYR A 72 21.93 8.01 -14.40
C TYR A 72 20.76 7.39 -15.16
N THR A 73 20.99 7.08 -16.43
CA THR A 73 20.01 6.35 -17.25
C THR A 73 19.82 4.91 -16.75
N ILE A 74 18.68 4.32 -17.06
CA ILE A 74 18.37 2.95 -16.65
C ILE A 74 19.38 1.96 -17.27
N GLY A 75 19.72 2.13 -18.54
CA GLY A 75 20.71 1.29 -19.21
C GLY A 75 22.07 1.33 -18.52
N TRP A 76 22.55 2.52 -18.16
CA TRP A 76 23.82 2.67 -17.45
C TRP A 76 23.83 1.90 -16.12
N GLN A 77 22.74 1.97 -15.36
CA GLN A 77 22.62 1.31 -14.05
C GLN A 77 22.56 -0.23 -14.18
N ILE A 78 21.87 -0.76 -15.19
CA ILE A 78 21.86 -2.21 -15.48
C ILE A 78 23.26 -2.67 -15.93
N GLU A 79 23.90 -1.91 -16.83
CA GLU A 79 25.24 -2.22 -17.34
C GLU A 79 26.32 -2.13 -16.23
N GLU A 80 26.11 -1.33 -15.19
CA GLU A 80 27.06 -1.20 -14.08
C GLU A 80 27.27 -2.54 -13.37
N GLY A 81 26.21 -3.31 -13.09
CA GLY A 81 26.31 -4.64 -12.53
C GLY A 81 27.16 -5.57 -13.38
N LEU A 82 26.96 -5.57 -14.69
CA LEU A 82 27.75 -6.36 -15.64
C LEU A 82 29.22 -5.93 -15.67
N ARG A 83 29.49 -4.61 -15.67
CA ARG A 83 30.85 -4.06 -15.61
C ARG A 83 31.59 -4.43 -14.33
N ALA A 84 30.89 -4.38 -13.20
CA ALA A 84 31.46 -4.76 -11.90
C ALA A 84 31.91 -6.23 -11.85
N HIS A 85 31.29 -7.10 -12.70
CA HIS A 85 31.63 -8.52 -12.86
C HIS A 85 32.50 -8.79 -14.09
N GLY A 86 33.23 -7.77 -14.58
CA GLY A 86 34.31 -7.95 -15.56
C GLY A 86 33.92 -7.82 -17.03
N MET A 87 32.64 -7.59 -17.37
CA MET A 87 32.23 -7.36 -18.75
C MET A 87 32.68 -5.98 -19.23
N LYS A 88 33.38 -5.93 -20.38
CA LYS A 88 33.99 -4.69 -20.90
C LYS A 88 33.44 -4.25 -22.25
N ASP A 89 32.89 -5.19 -23.05
CA ASP A 89 32.35 -4.87 -24.38
C ASP A 89 31.08 -4.05 -24.28
N LYS A 90 31.14 -2.80 -24.76
CA LYS A 90 30.01 -1.85 -24.70
C LYS A 90 28.78 -2.30 -25.48
N LYS A 91 28.98 -3.03 -26.60
CA LYS A 91 27.88 -3.52 -27.43
C LYS A 91 27.16 -4.69 -26.72
N GLU A 92 27.93 -5.58 -26.11
CA GLU A 92 27.39 -6.69 -25.35
C GLU A 92 26.66 -6.22 -24.08
N LEU A 93 27.25 -5.26 -23.33
CA LEU A 93 26.62 -4.61 -22.17
C LEU A 93 25.24 -4.04 -22.54
N ARG A 94 25.21 -3.25 -23.64
CA ARG A 94 23.98 -2.63 -24.12
C ARG A 94 22.94 -3.65 -24.56
N ALA A 95 23.36 -4.68 -25.31
CA ALA A 95 22.47 -5.74 -25.77
C ALA A 95 21.85 -6.50 -24.62
N LYS A 96 22.62 -6.84 -23.58
CA LYS A 96 22.11 -7.49 -22.36
C LYS A 96 21.14 -6.60 -21.59
N ALA A 97 21.44 -5.30 -21.46
CA ALA A 97 20.54 -4.36 -20.79
C ALA A 97 19.20 -4.24 -21.52
N ILE A 98 19.20 -4.12 -22.85
CA ILE A 98 17.97 -4.09 -23.64
C ILE A 98 17.20 -5.41 -23.52
N ASN A 99 17.90 -6.54 -23.62
CA ASN A 99 17.27 -7.85 -23.56
C ASN A 99 16.57 -8.11 -22.21
N ILE A 100 17.22 -7.78 -21.10
CA ILE A 100 16.60 -7.96 -19.78
C ILE A 100 15.41 -7.00 -19.58
N LEU A 101 15.47 -5.76 -20.09
CA LEU A 101 14.34 -4.83 -20.05
C LEU A 101 13.13 -5.35 -20.84
N LYS A 102 13.35 -6.01 -22.00
CA LYS A 102 12.29 -6.68 -22.75
C LYS A 102 11.69 -7.83 -21.94
N LYS A 103 12.52 -8.67 -21.34
CA LYS A 103 12.07 -9.80 -20.52
C LYS A 103 11.20 -9.37 -19.33
N VAL A 104 11.51 -8.24 -18.68
CA VAL A 104 10.67 -7.71 -17.60
C VAL A 104 9.50 -6.85 -18.10
N GLY A 105 9.24 -6.83 -19.42
CA GLY A 105 8.08 -6.19 -20.02
C GLY A 105 8.14 -4.65 -20.02
N ILE A 106 9.33 -4.04 -20.17
CA ILE A 106 9.45 -2.61 -20.44
C ILE A 106 9.20 -2.38 -21.93
N PRO A 107 8.14 -1.63 -22.31
CA PRO A 107 7.85 -1.35 -23.71
C PRO A 107 8.94 -0.44 -24.31
N ASP A 108 9.20 -0.57 -25.62
CA ASP A 108 10.20 0.23 -26.36
C ASP A 108 11.59 0.23 -25.67
N ALA A 109 12.03 -0.96 -25.20
CA ALA A 109 13.24 -1.11 -24.39
C ALA A 109 14.50 -0.53 -25.08
N GLU A 110 14.57 -0.58 -26.41
CA GLU A 110 15.66 -0.03 -27.22
C GLU A 110 15.84 1.48 -27.04
N THR A 111 14.74 2.19 -26.89
CA THR A 111 14.73 3.65 -26.69
C THR A 111 14.78 4.00 -25.21
N ARG A 112 13.96 3.31 -24.41
CA ARG A 112 13.78 3.63 -22.99
C ARG A 112 14.96 3.25 -22.12
N VAL A 113 15.87 2.44 -22.59
CA VAL A 113 17.13 2.13 -21.89
C VAL A 113 17.97 3.41 -21.65
N ASP A 114 17.77 4.46 -22.44
CA ASP A 114 18.42 5.78 -22.27
C ASP A 114 17.61 6.76 -21.40
N TYR A 115 16.46 6.33 -20.88
CA TYR A 115 15.61 7.17 -20.02
C TYR A 115 16.10 7.14 -18.58
N TYR A 116 15.76 8.19 -17.84
CA TYR A 116 16.04 8.35 -16.42
C TYR A 116 14.91 7.81 -15.54
N PRO A 117 15.18 7.43 -14.29
CA PRO A 117 14.18 6.87 -13.40
C PRO A 117 12.88 7.66 -13.26
N HIS A 118 12.95 9.00 -13.27
CA HIS A 118 11.78 9.86 -13.13
C HIS A 118 10.79 9.78 -14.32
N GLN A 119 11.19 9.20 -15.43
CA GLN A 119 10.37 9.01 -16.64
C GLN A 119 9.56 7.71 -16.64
N PHE A 120 9.64 6.92 -15.54
CA PHE A 120 8.97 5.64 -15.39
C PHE A 120 7.92 5.68 -14.26
N SER A 121 6.84 4.91 -14.42
CA SER A 121 5.86 4.68 -13.35
C SER A 121 6.47 3.86 -12.20
N GLY A 122 5.80 3.82 -11.05
CA GLY A 122 6.23 3.03 -9.89
C GLY A 122 6.43 1.54 -10.22
N GLY A 123 5.46 0.93 -10.91
CA GLY A 123 5.55 -0.46 -11.35
C GLY A 123 6.67 -0.72 -12.36
N GLN A 124 6.87 0.21 -13.32
CA GLN A 124 8.00 0.12 -14.27
C GLN A 124 9.35 0.23 -13.56
N LYS A 125 9.48 1.11 -12.57
CA LYS A 125 10.70 1.20 -11.74
C LYS A 125 10.98 -0.11 -11.00
N GLN A 126 9.94 -0.74 -10.45
CA GLN A 126 10.09 -2.03 -9.77
C GLN A 126 10.54 -3.12 -10.75
N ARG A 127 9.97 -3.18 -11.95
CA ARG A 127 10.44 -4.09 -13.02
C ARG A 127 11.90 -3.86 -13.39
N ILE A 128 12.34 -2.59 -13.43
CA ILE A 128 13.74 -2.22 -13.70
C ILE A 128 14.66 -2.70 -12.56
N VAL A 129 14.27 -2.55 -11.30
CA VAL A 129 15.03 -3.08 -10.15
C VAL A 129 15.15 -4.61 -10.23
N ILE A 130 14.08 -5.30 -10.64
CA ILE A 130 14.11 -6.75 -10.89
C ILE A 130 15.04 -7.07 -12.07
N ALA A 131 15.02 -6.28 -13.16
CA ALA A 131 15.94 -6.46 -14.28
C ALA A 131 17.41 -6.32 -13.83
N MET A 132 17.72 -5.34 -12.99
CA MET A 132 19.07 -5.19 -12.41
C MET A 132 19.48 -6.40 -11.57
N ALA A 133 18.56 -7.00 -10.84
CA ALA A 133 18.82 -8.22 -10.07
C ALA A 133 19.05 -9.44 -10.96
N LEU A 134 18.31 -9.55 -12.08
CA LEU A 134 18.35 -10.71 -12.99
C LEU A 134 19.45 -10.68 -14.03
N VAL A 135 20.04 -9.52 -14.34
CA VAL A 135 20.94 -9.34 -15.48
C VAL A 135 22.21 -10.21 -15.41
N LEU A 136 22.66 -10.54 -14.20
CA LEU A 136 23.79 -11.43 -13.91
C LEU A 136 23.36 -12.92 -13.75
N ASN A 137 22.06 -13.19 -13.87
CA ASN A 137 21.51 -14.53 -13.77
C ASN A 137 21.85 -15.25 -12.44
N PRO A 138 21.47 -14.69 -11.27
CA PRO A 138 21.80 -15.25 -9.96
C PRO A 138 21.07 -16.56 -9.67
N GLY A 139 21.68 -17.44 -8.85
CA GLY A 139 21.04 -18.65 -8.34
C GLY A 139 20.01 -18.37 -7.22
N LEU A 140 20.13 -17.24 -6.51
CA LEU A 140 19.20 -16.84 -5.45
C LEU A 140 18.76 -15.38 -5.62
N ILE A 141 17.44 -15.14 -5.54
CA ILE A 141 16.85 -13.80 -5.50
C ILE A 141 16.24 -13.57 -4.13
N LEU A 142 16.69 -12.51 -3.46
CA LEU A 142 16.16 -12.04 -2.18
C LEU A 142 15.22 -10.87 -2.45
N ALA A 143 13.92 -11.09 -2.41
CA ALA A 143 12.90 -10.06 -2.69
C ALA A 143 12.30 -9.53 -1.37
N ASP A 144 12.75 -8.35 -0.93
CA ASP A 144 12.29 -7.70 0.31
C ASP A 144 11.09 -6.81 0.02
N GLU A 145 9.90 -7.31 0.31
CA GLU A 145 8.60 -6.66 0.07
C GLU A 145 8.44 -6.10 -1.36
N PRO A 146 8.66 -6.90 -2.42
CA PRO A 146 8.77 -6.42 -3.79
C PRO A 146 7.47 -5.85 -4.37
N THR A 147 6.34 -6.07 -3.72
CA THR A 147 5.00 -5.64 -4.16
C THR A 147 4.37 -4.58 -3.24
N THR A 148 5.08 -4.13 -2.20
CA THR A 148 4.56 -3.12 -1.27
C THR A 148 4.35 -1.77 -1.99
N ALA A 149 3.23 -1.11 -1.71
CA ALA A 149 2.80 0.15 -2.33
C ALA A 149 2.56 0.09 -3.86
N LEU A 150 2.38 -1.10 -4.41
CA LEU A 150 1.94 -1.29 -5.79
C LEU A 150 0.45 -1.61 -5.86
N ASP A 151 -0.19 -1.22 -6.96
CA ASP A 151 -1.56 -1.63 -7.27
C ASP A 151 -1.66 -3.13 -7.45
N VAL A 152 -2.83 -3.70 -7.24
CA VAL A 152 -3.04 -5.14 -7.31
C VAL A 152 -2.74 -5.74 -8.69
N THR A 153 -3.01 -4.99 -9.77
CA THR A 153 -2.66 -5.40 -11.15
C THR A 153 -1.15 -5.42 -11.36
N VAL A 154 -0.44 -4.37 -10.96
CA VAL A 154 1.03 -4.32 -11.02
C VAL A 154 1.66 -5.35 -10.08
N GLN A 155 1.06 -5.59 -8.90
CA GLN A 155 1.51 -6.65 -7.99
C GLN A 155 1.47 -8.03 -8.66
N ALA A 156 0.38 -8.39 -9.34
CA ALA A 156 0.27 -9.65 -10.07
C ALA A 156 1.37 -9.78 -11.14
N GLU A 157 1.63 -8.72 -11.91
CA GLU A 157 2.70 -8.68 -12.90
C GLU A 157 4.10 -8.87 -12.29
N ILE A 158 4.37 -8.29 -11.12
CA ILE A 158 5.64 -8.48 -10.40
C ILE A 158 5.80 -9.93 -9.90
N LEU A 159 4.72 -10.54 -9.43
CA LEU A 159 4.74 -11.95 -9.03
C LEU A 159 5.01 -12.87 -10.22
N ASP A 160 4.47 -12.57 -11.41
CA ASP A 160 4.79 -13.30 -12.64
C ASP A 160 6.26 -13.16 -13.05
N LEU A 161 6.87 -11.98 -12.85
CA LEU A 161 8.31 -11.80 -13.06
C LEU A 161 9.16 -12.62 -12.08
N LEU A 162 8.72 -12.77 -10.83
CA LEU A 162 9.43 -13.64 -9.88
C LEU A 162 9.27 -15.13 -10.23
N ARG A 163 8.13 -15.54 -10.80
CA ARG A 163 7.95 -16.89 -11.36
C ARG A 163 8.84 -17.11 -12.59
N LEU A 164 8.90 -16.13 -13.50
CA LEU A 164 9.79 -16.16 -14.64
C LEU A 164 11.26 -16.31 -14.19
N ALA A 165 11.66 -15.64 -13.10
CA ALA A 165 12.98 -15.81 -12.52
C ALA A 165 13.25 -17.26 -12.05
N ARG A 166 12.26 -17.91 -11.45
CA ARG A 166 12.32 -19.31 -11.05
C ARG A 166 12.35 -20.25 -12.28
N ASP A 167 11.43 -20.05 -13.21
CA ASP A 167 11.14 -21.03 -14.28
C ASP A 167 12.10 -20.90 -15.48
N GLU A 168 12.51 -19.69 -15.87
CA GLU A 168 13.42 -19.47 -17.00
C GLU A 168 14.89 -19.27 -16.59
N PHE A 169 15.12 -18.70 -15.40
CA PHE A 169 16.47 -18.41 -14.92
C PHE A 169 16.97 -19.44 -13.91
N ASP A 170 16.14 -20.45 -13.56
CA ASP A 170 16.47 -21.50 -12.57
C ASP A 170 16.96 -20.91 -11.24
N ALA A 171 16.34 -19.81 -10.81
CA ALA A 171 16.70 -19.12 -9.57
C ALA A 171 15.77 -19.53 -8.43
N SER A 172 16.33 -19.77 -7.26
CA SER A 172 15.56 -19.84 -6.02
C SER A 172 15.11 -18.42 -5.62
N VAL A 173 13.86 -18.27 -5.17
CA VAL A 173 13.32 -16.98 -4.74
C VAL A 173 12.96 -17.00 -3.26
N LEU A 174 13.62 -16.18 -2.45
CA LEU A 174 13.23 -15.90 -1.08
C LEU A 174 12.48 -14.59 -1.04
N ILE A 175 11.15 -14.67 -0.90
CA ILE A 175 10.29 -13.49 -0.83
C ILE A 175 9.95 -13.14 0.61
N ILE A 176 10.14 -11.89 0.99
CA ILE A 176 9.68 -11.33 2.25
C ILE A 176 8.43 -10.51 1.97
N THR A 177 7.34 -10.84 2.64
CA THR A 177 6.10 -10.09 2.56
C THR A 177 5.28 -10.25 3.83
N HIS A 178 4.38 -9.34 4.05
CA HIS A 178 3.34 -9.44 5.08
C HIS A 178 1.97 -9.78 4.47
N ASN A 179 1.85 -9.82 3.15
CA ASN A 179 0.61 -10.16 2.44
C ASN A 179 0.47 -11.68 2.31
N MET A 180 -0.52 -12.26 2.98
CA MET A 180 -0.77 -13.70 2.97
C MET A 180 -1.25 -14.20 1.60
N GLY A 181 -1.96 -13.37 0.83
CA GLY A 181 -2.36 -13.72 -0.52
C GLY A 181 -1.14 -13.88 -1.45
N VAL A 182 -0.12 -13.01 -1.31
CA VAL A 182 1.15 -13.15 -2.04
C VAL A 182 1.86 -14.46 -1.67
N ILE A 183 1.88 -14.82 -0.38
CA ILE A 183 2.46 -16.11 0.05
C ILE A 183 1.68 -17.27 -0.54
N ALA A 184 0.35 -17.24 -0.48
CA ALA A 184 -0.53 -18.27 -1.05
C ALA A 184 -0.33 -18.46 -2.57
N ASP A 185 0.07 -17.38 -3.26
CA ASP A 185 0.22 -17.34 -4.71
C ASP A 185 1.55 -17.91 -5.22
N ILE A 186 2.67 -17.68 -4.52
CA ILE A 186 4.01 -17.98 -5.06
C ILE A 186 4.85 -18.95 -4.21
N ALA A 187 4.54 -19.10 -2.92
CA ALA A 187 5.43 -19.84 -2.03
C ALA A 187 5.23 -21.36 -2.08
N ASP A 188 6.33 -22.12 -2.11
CA ASP A 188 6.35 -23.56 -1.87
C ASP A 188 6.55 -23.83 -0.36
N GLN A 189 7.47 -23.11 0.26
CA GLN A 189 7.83 -23.21 1.67
C GLN A 189 7.61 -21.85 2.37
N VAL A 190 7.15 -21.89 3.61
CA VAL A 190 6.87 -20.69 4.42
C VAL A 190 7.61 -20.73 5.73
N VAL A 191 8.29 -19.63 6.06
CA VAL A 191 8.92 -19.40 7.37
C VAL A 191 8.21 -18.24 8.05
N VAL A 192 7.60 -18.48 9.20
CA VAL A 192 6.92 -17.47 10.01
C VAL A 192 7.85 -16.94 11.09
N MET A 193 8.08 -15.62 11.08
CA MET A 193 8.95 -14.93 12.04
C MET A 193 8.15 -14.04 12.98
N TYR A 194 8.48 -14.09 14.26
CA TYR A 194 7.91 -13.22 15.28
C TYR A 194 8.99 -12.77 16.28
N ARG A 195 9.16 -11.47 16.50
CA ARG A 195 10.12 -10.86 17.44
C ARG A 195 11.55 -11.41 17.30
N GLY A 196 12.03 -11.56 16.08
CA GLY A 196 13.37 -12.03 15.77
C GLY A 196 13.56 -13.55 15.76
N HIS A 197 12.52 -14.32 16.08
CA HIS A 197 12.57 -15.79 16.10
C HIS A 197 11.73 -16.39 14.98
N VAL A 198 12.19 -17.54 14.47
CA VAL A 198 11.37 -18.42 13.64
C VAL A 198 10.43 -19.16 14.59
N VAL A 199 9.12 -18.98 14.44
CA VAL A 199 8.09 -19.60 15.28
C VAL A 199 7.45 -20.80 14.62
N GLU A 200 7.41 -20.82 13.29
CA GLU A 200 6.89 -21.95 12.51
C GLU A 200 7.50 -21.97 11.12
N GLN A 201 7.72 -23.16 10.56
CA GLN A 201 8.07 -23.37 9.15
C GLN A 201 7.46 -24.66 8.62
N GLY A 202 7.15 -24.68 7.32
CA GLY A 202 6.57 -25.80 6.64
C GLY A 202 6.21 -25.46 5.19
N ASP A 203 5.64 -26.43 4.48
CA ASP A 203 5.05 -26.14 3.17
C ASP A 203 3.84 -25.21 3.29
N VAL A 204 3.49 -24.57 2.19
CA VAL A 204 2.43 -23.56 2.17
C VAL A 204 1.09 -24.13 2.63
N GLU A 205 0.75 -25.37 2.25
CA GLU A 205 -0.51 -26.01 2.66
C GLU A 205 -0.55 -26.27 4.17
N GLN A 206 0.54 -26.78 4.77
CA GLN A 206 0.61 -27.00 6.21
C GLN A 206 0.44 -25.71 6.99
N ILE A 207 1.09 -24.63 6.57
CA ILE A 207 0.99 -23.33 7.27
C ILE A 207 -0.41 -22.74 7.15
N PHE A 208 -1.08 -22.84 5.99
CA PHE A 208 -2.40 -22.24 5.79
C PHE A 208 -3.54 -23.06 6.39
N TYR A 209 -3.50 -24.40 6.29
CA TYR A 209 -4.61 -25.26 6.73
C TYR A 209 -4.39 -25.93 8.09
N HIS A 210 -3.14 -26.12 8.49
CA HIS A 210 -2.78 -26.83 9.72
C HIS A 210 -1.72 -26.09 10.55
N PRO A 211 -1.89 -24.76 10.80
CA PRO A 211 -0.93 -24.00 11.58
C PRO A 211 -0.85 -24.53 13.01
N LYS A 212 0.37 -24.69 13.52
CA LYS A 212 0.63 -25.21 14.86
C LYS A 212 0.81 -24.07 15.86
N ASP A 213 1.59 -23.05 15.50
CA ASP A 213 1.91 -21.93 16.37
C ASP A 213 0.72 -20.96 16.52
N ASP A 214 0.49 -20.46 17.72
CA ASP A 214 -0.65 -19.58 18.01
C ASP A 214 -0.51 -18.19 17.36
N TYR A 215 0.73 -17.74 17.11
CA TYR A 215 0.95 -16.50 16.36
C TYR A 215 0.58 -16.68 14.89
N THR A 216 0.94 -17.81 14.28
CA THR A 216 0.56 -18.15 12.89
C THR A 216 -0.96 -18.20 12.74
N LYS A 217 -1.68 -18.86 13.68
CA LYS A 217 -3.15 -18.89 13.70
C LYS A 217 -3.75 -17.49 13.76
N ARG A 218 -3.24 -16.65 14.66
CA ARG A 218 -3.69 -15.24 14.79
C ARG A 218 -3.38 -14.41 13.56
N LEU A 219 -2.21 -14.63 12.93
CA LEU A 219 -1.80 -13.93 11.73
C LEU A 219 -2.74 -14.25 10.56
N LEU A 220 -3.05 -15.53 10.33
CA LEU A 220 -3.97 -15.98 9.29
C LEU A 220 -5.42 -15.52 9.56
N GLY A 221 -5.85 -15.56 10.82
CA GLY A 221 -7.19 -15.09 11.20
C GLY A 221 -7.39 -13.58 11.11
N ALA A 222 -6.32 -12.80 11.03
CA ALA A 222 -6.38 -11.34 10.89
C ALA A 222 -6.43 -10.86 9.42
N VAL A 223 -6.28 -11.78 8.45
CA VAL A 223 -6.27 -11.41 7.02
C VAL A 223 -7.67 -11.07 6.55
N PRO A 224 -7.91 -9.89 5.96
CA PRO A 224 -9.18 -9.55 5.34
C PRO A 224 -9.53 -10.54 4.23
N ARG A 225 -10.78 -10.98 4.19
CA ARG A 225 -11.31 -11.86 3.14
C ARG A 225 -12.52 -11.22 2.49
N ILE A 226 -12.64 -11.36 1.19
CA ILE A 226 -13.83 -10.92 0.44
C ILE A 226 -15.05 -11.70 0.94
N GLY A 227 -16.19 -11.01 1.06
CA GLY A 227 -17.44 -11.56 1.61
C GLY A 227 -17.53 -11.53 3.13
N GLN A 228 -16.47 -11.16 3.84
CA GLN A 228 -16.46 -11.09 5.30
C GLN A 228 -16.78 -9.67 5.78
N LYS A 229 -18.02 -9.43 6.17
CA LYS A 229 -18.39 -8.13 6.79
C LYS A 229 -17.86 -8.02 8.22
N LEU A 230 -17.30 -6.89 8.55
CA LEU A 230 -16.79 -6.61 9.89
C LEU A 230 -17.96 -6.31 10.84
N VAL A 231 -18.21 -7.22 11.78
CA VAL A 231 -19.20 -7.02 12.84
C VAL A 231 -18.50 -6.52 14.10
N VAL A 232 -18.77 -5.26 14.44
CA VAL A 232 -18.23 -4.67 15.68
C VAL A 232 -19.15 -4.97 16.84
N ARG A 233 -18.55 -5.25 17.99
CA ARG A 233 -19.26 -5.58 19.23
C ARG A 233 -18.93 -4.58 20.33
N ASP A 234 -19.90 -4.31 21.19
CA ASP A 234 -19.70 -3.52 22.39
C ASP A 234 -18.92 -4.30 23.48
N ARG A 235 -18.74 -3.66 24.65
CA ARG A 235 -18.04 -4.29 25.78
C ARG A 235 -18.78 -5.52 26.35
N GLU A 236 -20.07 -5.67 26.07
CA GLU A 236 -20.92 -6.79 26.48
C GLU A 236 -20.99 -7.88 25.41
N GLY A 237 -20.30 -7.71 24.27
CA GLY A 237 -20.28 -8.65 23.16
C GLY A 237 -21.46 -8.56 22.20
N LYS A 238 -22.35 -7.56 22.35
CA LYS A 238 -23.49 -7.35 21.45
C LYS A 238 -23.05 -6.59 20.20
N PRO A 239 -23.57 -6.91 19.01
CA PRO A 239 -23.31 -6.13 17.80
C PRO A 239 -23.71 -4.67 18.01
N ILE A 240 -22.82 -3.76 17.62
CA ILE A 240 -23.14 -2.33 17.58
C ILE A 240 -23.87 -2.08 16.26
N GLU A 241 -25.17 -1.82 16.35
CA GLU A 241 -25.98 -1.43 15.21
C GLU A 241 -25.81 0.06 14.90
N ARG A 242 -25.91 0.43 13.64
CA ARG A 242 -25.93 1.84 13.24
C ARG A 242 -27.19 2.53 13.76
N LYS A 243 -27.05 3.79 14.15
CA LYS A 243 -28.16 4.61 14.64
C LYS A 243 -29.23 4.91 13.59
N ALA A 244 -28.90 4.85 12.29
CA ALA A 244 -29.81 5.15 11.18
C ALA A 244 -29.40 4.43 9.89
N ASP A 245 -30.40 4.09 9.06
CA ASP A 245 -30.15 3.63 7.69
C ASP A 245 -29.66 4.82 6.87
N TRP A 246 -28.48 4.70 6.27
CA TRP A 246 -27.85 5.75 5.47
C TRP A 246 -28.70 6.09 4.22
N ARG A 247 -29.47 5.14 3.69
CA ARG A 247 -30.31 5.36 2.51
C ARG A 247 -31.41 6.41 2.73
N GLU A 248 -31.83 6.55 3.98
CA GLU A 248 -32.84 7.54 4.39
C GLU A 248 -32.23 8.87 4.81
N GLN A 249 -30.89 8.95 4.89
CA GLN A 249 -30.19 10.15 5.33
C GLN A 249 -29.99 11.15 4.19
N PRO A 250 -29.92 12.46 4.50
CA PRO A 250 -29.66 13.49 3.49
C PRO A 250 -28.28 13.32 2.85
N ILE A 251 -28.16 13.81 1.61
CA ILE A 251 -26.90 13.83 0.88
C ILE A 251 -25.91 14.78 1.58
N ALA A 252 -24.73 14.27 1.88
CA ALA A 252 -23.61 15.04 2.41
C ALA A 252 -22.68 15.58 1.33
N VAL A 253 -22.47 14.80 0.26
CA VAL A 253 -21.68 15.19 -0.92
C VAL A 253 -22.43 14.80 -2.18
N GLU A 254 -22.53 15.73 -3.14
CA GLU A 254 -23.07 15.46 -4.48
C GLU A 254 -22.11 16.00 -5.54
N ALA A 255 -21.66 15.15 -6.44
CA ALA A 255 -20.85 15.50 -7.60
C ALA A 255 -21.61 15.25 -8.89
N LYS A 256 -21.62 16.24 -9.80
CA LYS A 256 -22.23 16.16 -11.13
C LYS A 256 -21.22 16.62 -12.17
N ASN A 257 -20.82 15.70 -13.06
CA ASN A 257 -19.83 15.93 -14.10
C ASN A 257 -18.53 16.56 -13.55
N LEU A 258 -18.13 16.16 -12.33
CA LEU A 258 -16.97 16.71 -11.64
C LEU A 258 -15.71 16.53 -12.46
N THR A 259 -15.03 17.63 -12.75
CA THR A 259 -13.76 17.64 -13.48
C THR A 259 -12.69 18.36 -12.66
N ILE A 260 -11.52 17.75 -12.54
CA ILE A 260 -10.36 18.32 -11.85
C ILE A 260 -9.15 18.18 -12.77
N THR A 261 -8.58 19.33 -13.16
CA THR A 261 -7.47 19.41 -14.10
C THR A 261 -6.27 20.05 -13.41
N TYR A 262 -5.11 19.46 -13.55
CA TYR A 262 -3.83 20.07 -13.19
C TYR A 262 -3.25 20.73 -14.43
N PRO A 263 -2.92 22.02 -14.38
CA PRO A 263 -2.34 22.73 -15.52
C PRO A 263 -0.95 22.15 -15.88
N GLY A 264 -0.73 21.91 -17.14
CA GLY A 264 0.58 21.50 -17.64
C GLY A 264 1.61 22.65 -17.54
N HIS A 265 2.88 22.30 -17.39
CA HIS A 265 3.99 23.26 -17.41
C HIS A 265 4.82 23.11 -18.68
N LEU A 266 5.23 24.24 -19.27
CA LEU A 266 6.20 24.32 -20.38
C LEU A 266 6.04 23.20 -21.44
N MET A 267 5.04 23.32 -22.32
CA MET A 267 4.74 22.40 -23.43
C MET A 267 4.15 21.02 -23.03
N GLN A 268 3.85 20.79 -21.77
CA GLN A 268 3.09 19.61 -21.37
C GLN A 268 1.60 19.93 -21.39
N PRO A 269 0.72 19.03 -21.92
CA PRO A 269 -0.72 19.22 -21.91
C PRO A 269 -1.25 19.18 -20.46
N ASP A 270 -2.40 19.80 -20.26
CA ASP A 270 -3.13 19.72 -19.00
C ASP A 270 -3.49 18.26 -18.68
N PHE A 271 -3.37 17.89 -17.43
CA PHE A 271 -3.69 16.55 -16.95
C PHE A 271 -5.02 16.54 -16.21
N LYS A 272 -6.02 15.88 -16.79
CA LYS A 272 -7.31 15.66 -16.15
C LYS A 272 -7.21 14.49 -15.16
N ALA A 273 -7.13 14.81 -13.89
CA ALA A 273 -7.08 13.81 -12.82
C ALA A 273 -8.45 13.22 -12.47
N VAL A 274 -9.53 14.00 -12.68
CA VAL A 274 -10.93 13.57 -12.57
C VAL A 274 -11.66 14.11 -13.80
N ASP A 275 -12.40 13.27 -14.50
CA ASP A 275 -13.08 13.62 -15.75
C ASP A 275 -14.54 13.14 -15.74
N GLY A 276 -15.47 14.08 -15.49
CA GLY A 276 -16.91 13.84 -15.57
C GLY A 276 -17.48 12.93 -14.47
N ALA A 277 -16.90 12.91 -13.28
CA ALA A 277 -17.35 12.01 -12.19
C ALA A 277 -18.73 12.41 -11.65
N ASN A 278 -19.61 11.41 -11.47
CA ASN A 278 -20.95 11.57 -10.90
C ASN A 278 -21.12 10.62 -9.72
N PHE A 279 -21.40 11.15 -8.52
CA PHE A 279 -21.62 10.35 -7.32
C PHE A 279 -22.30 11.14 -6.22
N THR A 280 -22.83 10.42 -5.24
CA THR A 280 -23.36 10.97 -3.99
C THR A 280 -22.79 10.24 -2.79
N ILE A 281 -22.66 10.94 -1.64
CA ILE A 281 -22.40 10.35 -0.33
C ILE A 281 -23.51 10.81 0.59
N HIS A 282 -24.21 9.87 1.22
CA HIS A 282 -25.24 10.17 2.21
C HIS A 282 -24.63 10.32 3.60
N ARG A 283 -25.32 11.00 4.50
CA ARG A 283 -24.90 11.02 5.91
C ARG A 283 -24.93 9.61 6.48
N SER A 284 -24.01 9.33 7.40
CA SER A 284 -23.83 7.99 8.01
C SER A 284 -23.42 6.87 7.02
N GLU A 285 -23.21 7.17 5.74
CA GLU A 285 -22.73 6.22 4.73
C GLU A 285 -21.21 6.11 4.76
N VAL A 286 -20.68 4.91 4.52
CA VAL A 286 -19.29 4.67 4.15
C VAL A 286 -19.25 4.32 2.66
N LEU A 287 -18.81 5.28 1.84
CA LEU A 287 -18.57 5.07 0.42
C LEU A 287 -17.10 4.71 0.19
N GLY A 288 -16.84 3.51 -0.31
CA GLY A 288 -15.52 3.06 -0.70
C GLY A 288 -15.14 3.59 -2.08
N LEU A 289 -13.95 4.16 -2.23
CA LEU A 289 -13.39 4.57 -3.52
C LEU A 289 -12.13 3.76 -3.81
N VAL A 290 -12.18 2.92 -4.84
CA VAL A 290 -11.11 2.00 -5.22
C VAL A 290 -10.64 2.24 -6.65
N GLY A 291 -9.46 1.72 -6.99
CA GLY A 291 -8.85 1.83 -8.31
C GLY A 291 -7.32 1.88 -8.23
N GLU A 292 -6.64 1.83 -9.37
CA GLU A 292 -5.19 1.90 -9.46
C GLU A 292 -4.62 3.23 -8.98
N SER A 293 -3.31 3.25 -8.69
CA SER A 293 -2.58 4.48 -8.37
C SER A 293 -2.66 5.47 -9.53
N GLY A 294 -2.84 6.75 -9.20
CA GLY A 294 -3.03 7.78 -10.25
C GLY A 294 -4.41 7.81 -10.89
N SER A 295 -5.38 6.98 -10.50
CA SER A 295 -6.74 7.00 -11.07
C SER A 295 -7.58 8.22 -10.67
N GLY A 296 -7.12 9.07 -9.73
CA GLY A 296 -7.80 10.29 -9.31
C GLY A 296 -8.45 10.24 -7.91
N LYS A 297 -8.35 9.13 -7.19
CA LYS A 297 -8.98 8.91 -5.86
C LYS A 297 -8.65 9.99 -4.84
N SER A 298 -7.36 10.15 -4.54
CA SER A 298 -6.90 11.17 -3.56
C SER A 298 -7.20 12.60 -4.01
N THR A 299 -7.18 12.85 -5.33
CA THR A 299 -7.59 14.14 -5.92
C THR A 299 -9.06 14.42 -5.63
N THR A 300 -9.94 13.42 -5.79
CA THR A 300 -11.36 13.51 -5.46
C THR A 300 -11.56 13.81 -3.96
N GLY A 301 -10.89 13.07 -3.08
CA GLY A 301 -10.95 13.32 -1.63
C GLY A 301 -10.48 14.73 -1.24
N ARG A 302 -9.39 15.20 -1.83
CA ARG A 302 -8.85 16.55 -1.60
C ARG A 302 -9.79 17.64 -2.12
N ALA A 303 -10.49 17.42 -3.22
CA ALA A 303 -11.49 18.37 -3.74
C ALA A 303 -12.68 18.50 -2.77
N ILE A 304 -13.18 17.38 -2.24
CA ILE A 304 -14.24 17.38 -1.23
C ILE A 304 -13.81 18.13 0.04
N ALA A 305 -12.55 17.98 0.46
CA ALA A 305 -11.98 18.71 1.61
C ALA A 305 -11.67 20.18 1.32
N GLY A 306 -11.84 20.65 0.07
CA GLY A 306 -11.45 22.00 -0.35
C GLY A 306 -9.94 22.24 -0.38
N LEU A 307 -9.14 21.17 -0.48
CA LEU A 307 -7.68 21.21 -0.63
C LEU A 307 -7.25 21.22 -2.10
N GLN A 308 -8.16 20.89 -3.02
CA GLN A 308 -7.97 20.92 -4.45
C GLN A 308 -9.13 21.68 -5.11
N LYS A 309 -8.82 22.57 -6.05
CA LYS A 309 -9.84 23.34 -6.78
C LYS A 309 -10.57 22.46 -7.78
N VAL A 310 -11.88 22.67 -7.89
CA VAL A 310 -12.74 22.11 -8.94
C VAL A 310 -12.52 22.91 -10.22
N SER A 311 -12.30 22.22 -11.34
CA SER A 311 -12.07 22.85 -12.65
C SER A 311 -13.32 22.89 -13.54
N GLY A 312 -14.30 22.01 -13.29
CA GLY A 312 -15.54 21.94 -14.03
C GLY A 312 -16.58 21.04 -13.37
N GLY A 313 -17.82 21.14 -13.84
CA GLY A 313 -18.95 20.46 -13.23
C GLY A 313 -19.37 21.12 -11.91
N SER A 314 -20.09 20.36 -11.09
CA SER A 314 -20.57 20.79 -9.75
C SER A 314 -20.11 19.79 -8.69
N LEU A 315 -19.68 20.29 -7.54
CA LEU A 315 -19.37 19.53 -6.35
C LEU A 315 -20.00 20.23 -5.15
N ASN A 316 -21.12 19.72 -4.65
CA ASN A 316 -21.75 20.22 -3.45
C ASN A 316 -21.27 19.43 -2.24
N VAL A 317 -20.70 20.12 -1.25
CA VAL A 317 -20.20 19.52 0.00
C VAL A 317 -20.90 20.18 1.18
N LEU A 318 -21.70 19.40 1.90
CA LEU A 318 -22.46 19.86 3.06
C LEU A 318 -23.28 21.13 2.78
N GLY A 319 -23.85 21.23 1.56
CA GLY A 319 -24.67 22.36 1.11
C GLY A 319 -23.89 23.52 0.48
N ILE A 320 -22.57 23.42 0.30
CA ILE A 320 -21.75 24.44 -0.34
C ILE A 320 -21.27 23.94 -1.71
N GLU A 321 -21.50 24.73 -2.76
CA GLU A 321 -20.94 24.49 -4.09
C GLU A 321 -19.45 24.85 -4.10
N MET A 322 -18.61 23.84 -4.43
CA MET A 322 -17.15 23.96 -4.39
C MET A 322 -16.54 24.55 -5.65
N ASN A 323 -17.26 24.51 -6.79
CA ASN A 323 -16.79 25.11 -8.03
C ASN A 323 -16.85 26.65 -7.91
N GLY A 324 -15.67 27.28 -7.92
CA GLY A 324 -15.54 28.73 -7.75
C GLY A 324 -15.73 29.23 -6.30
N VAL A 325 -15.80 28.35 -5.30
CA VAL A 325 -15.97 28.74 -3.90
C VAL A 325 -14.82 29.63 -3.44
N LYS A 326 -15.16 30.68 -2.69
CA LYS A 326 -14.16 31.53 -2.03
C LYS A 326 -13.78 30.95 -0.68
N GLU A 327 -12.51 31.03 -0.34
CA GLU A 327 -11.96 30.51 0.92
C GLU A 327 -12.77 30.96 2.15
N ARG A 328 -13.15 32.25 2.22
CA ARG A 328 -13.93 32.81 3.32
C ARG A 328 -15.29 32.14 3.54
N ASP A 329 -15.89 31.63 2.44
CA ASP A 329 -17.23 31.05 2.45
C ASP A 329 -17.18 29.56 2.84
N PHE A 330 -16.07 28.88 2.53
CA PHE A 330 -15.85 27.47 2.87
C PHE A 330 -15.19 27.25 4.24
N LYS A 331 -14.33 28.20 4.70
CA LYS A 331 -13.57 28.08 5.96
C LYS A 331 -14.43 27.66 7.17
N PRO A 332 -15.65 28.17 7.40
CA PRO A 332 -16.49 27.73 8.51
C PRO A 332 -16.89 26.25 8.44
N LYS A 333 -17.06 25.72 7.21
CA LYS A 333 -17.47 24.33 6.97
C LYS A 333 -16.34 23.33 7.09
N ARG A 334 -15.09 23.75 7.06
CA ARG A 334 -13.95 22.84 7.28
C ARG A 334 -13.97 22.17 8.64
N ALA A 335 -14.59 22.79 9.66
CA ALA A 335 -14.77 22.16 10.96
C ALA A 335 -15.65 20.90 10.89
N ASP A 336 -16.56 20.82 9.92
CA ASP A 336 -17.48 19.71 9.72
C ASP A 336 -16.86 18.57 8.89
N ILE A 337 -15.60 18.75 8.40
CA ILE A 337 -14.89 17.80 7.54
C ILE A 337 -13.60 17.37 8.23
N GLY A 338 -13.49 16.08 8.53
CA GLY A 338 -12.26 15.44 9.00
C GLY A 338 -11.46 14.88 7.84
N PHE A 339 -10.13 14.86 7.97
CA PHE A 339 -9.25 14.25 6.99
C PHE A 339 -8.19 13.36 7.67
N VAL A 340 -8.09 12.11 7.22
CA VAL A 340 -7.03 11.17 7.59
C VAL A 340 -6.16 10.94 6.37
N PHE A 341 -4.91 11.38 6.44
CA PHE A 341 -3.95 11.31 5.33
C PHE A 341 -3.31 9.92 5.20
N GLN A 342 -2.88 9.59 4.00
CA GLN A 342 -2.26 8.32 3.62
C GLN A 342 -1.03 7.96 4.47
N ASP A 343 -0.16 8.93 4.73
CA ASP A 343 1.02 8.76 5.58
C ASP A 343 0.91 9.61 6.84
N PRO A 344 0.63 8.99 8.01
CA PRO A 344 0.62 9.72 9.26
C PRO A 344 1.99 10.24 9.66
N GLY A 345 3.09 9.68 9.14
CA GLY A 345 4.45 10.14 9.40
C GLY A 345 4.70 11.53 8.83
N SER A 346 4.27 11.78 7.59
CA SER A 346 4.40 13.08 6.93
C SER A 346 3.31 14.08 7.32
N SER A 347 2.16 13.60 7.83
CA SER A 347 1.03 14.45 8.19
C SER A 347 1.13 15.07 9.58
N PHE A 348 1.96 14.53 10.46
CA PHE A 348 2.27 15.10 11.76
C PHE A 348 3.50 16.00 11.69
N ASN A 349 3.47 17.10 12.43
CA ASN A 349 4.67 17.90 12.67
C ASN A 349 5.59 17.12 13.63
N PRO A 350 6.80 16.69 13.20
CA PRO A 350 7.68 15.86 14.01
C PRO A 350 8.26 16.59 15.23
N LEU A 351 8.21 17.93 15.24
CA LEU A 351 8.70 18.77 16.33
C LEU A 351 7.62 19.05 17.39
N MET A 352 6.39 18.63 17.14
CA MET A 352 5.27 18.77 18.06
C MET A 352 4.93 17.44 18.74
N THR A 353 4.49 17.50 19.98
CA THR A 353 3.95 16.35 20.70
C THR A 353 2.65 15.86 20.06
N ILE A 354 2.21 14.66 20.42
CA ILE A 354 0.93 14.10 19.96
C ILE A 354 -0.23 14.98 20.44
N ALA A 355 -0.16 15.55 21.64
CA ALA A 355 -1.18 16.47 22.13
C ALA A 355 -1.32 17.72 21.26
N GLU A 356 -0.19 18.34 20.91
CA GLU A 356 -0.16 19.53 20.04
C GLU A 356 -0.69 19.22 18.64
N ASN A 357 -0.26 18.13 18.04
CA ASN A 357 -0.73 17.70 16.72
C ASN A 357 -2.23 17.38 16.69
N VAL A 358 -2.78 16.73 17.73
CA VAL A 358 -4.21 16.39 17.80
C VAL A 358 -5.06 17.62 18.17
N ALA A 359 -4.52 18.55 18.96
CA ALA A 359 -5.19 19.79 19.33
C ALA A 359 -5.23 20.82 18.20
N GLU A 360 -4.34 20.73 17.19
CA GLU A 360 -4.20 21.74 16.13
C GLU A 360 -5.55 22.13 15.48
N PRO A 361 -6.44 21.21 15.04
CA PRO A 361 -7.74 21.58 14.50
C PRO A 361 -8.61 22.34 15.50
N LEU A 362 -8.53 21.99 16.78
CA LEU A 362 -9.30 22.65 17.86
C LEU A 362 -8.88 24.11 18.05
N LEU A 363 -7.57 24.37 17.94
CA LEU A 363 -7.02 25.73 18.07
C LEU A 363 -7.31 26.57 16.82
N VAL A 364 -7.13 26.01 15.62
CA VAL A 364 -7.39 26.69 14.34
C VAL A 364 -8.85 27.11 14.20
N HIS A 365 -9.78 26.28 14.71
CA HIS A 365 -11.22 26.57 14.70
C HIS A 365 -11.71 27.24 16.00
N HIS A 366 -10.81 27.75 16.83
CA HIS A 366 -11.10 28.51 18.04
C HIS A 366 -12.04 27.79 19.03
N LYS A 367 -11.98 26.47 19.11
CA LYS A 367 -12.72 25.66 20.08
C LYS A 367 -12.06 25.71 21.46
N TYR A 368 -10.74 25.88 21.48
CA TYR A 368 -9.91 26.06 22.69
C TYR A 368 -8.90 27.17 22.45
N GLY A 369 -8.49 27.85 23.51
CA GLY A 369 -7.52 28.94 23.44
C GLY A 369 -6.07 28.45 23.41
N SER A 370 -5.81 27.28 24.00
CA SER A 370 -4.47 26.68 24.07
C SER A 370 -4.53 25.17 24.11
N VAL A 371 -3.38 24.51 23.89
CA VAL A 371 -3.23 23.04 24.07
C VAL A 371 -3.51 22.65 25.53
N ALA A 372 -3.13 23.50 26.49
CA ALA A 372 -3.37 23.25 27.91
C ALA A 372 -4.87 23.18 28.21
N ASP A 373 -5.67 24.09 27.63
CA ASP A 373 -7.12 24.10 27.79
C ASP A 373 -7.79 22.88 27.15
N ALA A 374 -7.24 22.42 26.03
CA ALA A 374 -7.72 21.24 25.28
C ALA A 374 -7.25 19.90 25.90
N LYS A 375 -6.36 19.89 26.88
CA LYS A 375 -5.64 18.70 27.37
C LYS A 375 -6.56 17.55 27.75
N ASN A 376 -7.62 17.80 28.48
CA ASN A 376 -8.56 16.75 28.88
C ASN A 376 -9.29 16.16 27.67
N TYR A 377 -9.76 17.02 26.77
CA TYR A 377 -10.46 16.61 25.57
C TYR A 377 -9.54 15.81 24.61
N VAL A 378 -8.30 16.25 24.44
CA VAL A 378 -7.29 15.49 23.67
C VAL A 378 -7.03 14.12 24.32
N GLY A 379 -6.98 14.05 25.64
CA GLY A 379 -6.88 12.79 26.36
C GLY A 379 -8.05 11.85 26.06
N ASP A 380 -9.28 12.38 26.07
CA ASP A 380 -10.49 11.60 25.74
C ASP A 380 -10.46 11.12 24.27
N LEU A 381 -10.00 11.97 23.34
CA LEU A 381 -9.83 11.59 21.93
C LEU A 381 -8.81 10.45 21.77
N LEU A 382 -7.69 10.47 22.49
CA LEU A 382 -6.71 9.39 22.44
C LEU A 382 -7.27 8.08 23.01
N GLU A 383 -7.99 8.15 24.13
CA GLU A 383 -8.66 6.96 24.70
C GLU A 383 -9.76 6.40 23.77
N MET A 384 -10.50 7.28 23.10
CA MET A 384 -11.49 6.90 22.08
C MET A 384 -10.87 6.07 20.97
N VAL A 385 -9.63 6.38 20.55
CA VAL A 385 -8.86 5.62 19.57
C VAL A 385 -7.96 4.55 20.21
N GLN A 386 -8.21 4.17 21.45
CA GLN A 386 -7.48 3.13 22.21
C GLN A 386 -5.97 3.44 22.37
N LEU A 387 -5.63 4.70 22.55
CA LEU A 387 -4.29 5.15 22.94
C LEU A 387 -4.31 5.65 24.39
N PRO A 388 -3.31 5.28 25.22
CA PRO A 388 -3.20 5.81 26.58
C PRO A 388 -3.06 7.33 26.59
N ARG A 389 -3.71 8.03 27.56
CA ARG A 389 -3.53 9.48 27.77
C ARG A 389 -2.08 9.91 27.90
N ALA A 390 -1.24 9.07 28.50
CA ALA A 390 0.19 9.35 28.65
C ALA A 390 0.92 9.59 27.32
N TYR A 391 0.35 9.13 26.19
CA TYR A 391 0.94 9.33 24.86
C TYR A 391 0.81 10.79 24.37
N MET A 392 0.05 11.64 25.04
CA MET A 392 -0.02 13.07 24.75
C MET A 392 1.35 13.75 24.72
N ASN A 393 2.26 13.32 25.61
CA ASN A 393 3.59 13.91 25.76
C ASN A 393 4.65 13.30 24.83
N ARG A 394 4.31 12.28 24.04
CA ARG A 394 5.22 11.67 23.09
C ARG A 394 5.27 12.43 21.78
N PHE A 395 6.39 12.29 21.08
CA PHE A 395 6.56 12.76 19.71
C PHE A 395 6.11 11.70 18.70
N PRO A 396 5.77 12.07 17.46
CA PRO A 396 5.33 11.13 16.44
C PRO A 396 6.31 9.98 16.17
N HIS A 397 7.62 10.23 16.24
CA HIS A 397 8.66 9.22 16.02
C HIS A 397 8.74 8.16 17.14
N GLU A 398 8.22 8.45 18.33
CA GLU A 398 8.17 7.51 19.46
C GLU A 398 6.98 6.54 19.39
N LEU A 399 6.08 6.72 18.41
CA LEU A 399 4.91 5.88 18.20
C LEU A 399 5.18 4.85 17.09
N SER A 400 4.62 3.63 17.25
CA SER A 400 4.56 2.66 16.16
C SER A 400 3.65 3.16 15.02
N GLY A 401 3.77 2.57 13.81
CA GLY A 401 2.91 2.93 12.67
C GLY A 401 1.42 2.89 13.00
N GLY A 402 0.93 1.82 13.62
CA GLY A 402 -0.48 1.71 14.02
C GLY A 402 -0.89 2.67 15.14
N GLN A 403 0.03 3.06 16.03
CA GLN A 403 -0.24 4.07 17.05
C GLN A 403 -0.33 5.46 16.41
N ARG A 404 0.57 5.80 15.47
CA ARG A 404 0.49 7.03 14.68
C ARG A 404 -0.81 7.12 13.89
N GLN A 405 -1.21 6.01 13.26
CA GLN A 405 -2.47 5.96 12.49
C GLN A 405 -3.69 6.23 13.37
N ARG A 406 -3.74 5.63 14.56
CA ARG A 406 -4.82 5.90 15.54
C ARG A 406 -4.80 7.35 16.03
N ALA A 407 -3.63 7.93 16.27
CA ALA A 407 -3.51 9.35 16.62
C ALA A 407 -3.96 10.26 15.45
N SER A 408 -3.67 9.90 14.18
CA SER A 408 -4.17 10.60 13.00
C SER A 408 -5.71 10.54 12.90
N LEU A 409 -6.29 9.38 13.22
CA LEU A 409 -7.75 9.24 13.30
C LEU A 409 -8.34 10.13 14.42
N ALA A 410 -7.70 10.19 15.61
CA ALA A 410 -8.10 11.09 16.68
C ALA A 410 -8.09 12.56 16.23
N ARG A 411 -7.03 12.99 15.53
CA ARG A 411 -6.94 14.35 14.95
C ARG A 411 -8.07 14.61 13.94
N GLY A 412 -8.32 13.67 13.03
CA GLY A 412 -9.39 13.77 12.03
C GLY A 412 -10.79 13.88 12.66
N LEU A 413 -11.00 13.27 13.83
CA LEU A 413 -12.26 13.29 14.56
C LEU A 413 -12.35 14.37 15.64
N ALA A 414 -11.30 15.18 15.86
CA ALA A 414 -11.21 16.14 16.96
C ALA A 414 -12.36 17.15 16.99
N LEU A 415 -12.83 17.60 15.83
CA LEU A 415 -13.95 18.54 15.70
C LEU A 415 -15.33 17.87 15.62
N LYS A 416 -15.42 16.54 15.79
CA LYS A 416 -16.64 15.73 15.59
C LYS A 416 -17.26 16.00 14.21
N PRO A 417 -16.51 15.78 13.13
CA PRO A 417 -16.96 16.12 11.79
C PRO A 417 -18.18 15.28 11.38
N SER A 418 -19.03 15.84 10.52
CA SER A 418 -20.14 15.11 9.89
C SER A 418 -19.71 14.31 8.66
N LEU A 419 -18.56 14.65 8.08
CA LEU A 419 -17.93 13.97 6.93
C LEU A 419 -16.45 13.70 7.23
N LEU A 420 -16.01 12.47 7.05
CA LEU A 420 -14.61 12.05 7.16
C LEU A 420 -14.08 11.59 5.80
N ILE A 421 -12.93 12.09 5.39
CA ILE A 421 -12.20 11.59 4.25
C ILE A 421 -11.01 10.78 4.79
N ALA A 422 -10.97 9.50 4.48
CA ALA A 422 -9.90 8.60 4.88
C ALA A 422 -9.13 8.15 3.63
N ASP A 423 -7.98 8.78 3.39
CA ASP A 423 -7.14 8.52 2.23
C ASP A 423 -6.08 7.46 2.59
N GLU A 424 -6.28 6.23 2.14
CA GLU A 424 -5.45 5.05 2.39
C GLU A 424 -5.04 4.87 3.87
N PRO A 425 -5.97 4.87 4.82
CA PRO A 425 -5.65 4.96 6.24
C PRO A 425 -4.95 3.72 6.82
N THR A 426 -4.76 2.65 6.04
CA THR A 426 -4.16 1.39 6.51
C THR A 426 -3.06 0.84 5.62
N SER A 427 -2.72 1.49 4.51
CA SER A 427 -1.78 1.00 3.48
C SER A 427 -0.36 0.70 3.99
N ALA A 428 0.08 1.39 5.06
CA ALA A 428 1.42 1.23 5.63
C ALA A 428 1.45 0.34 6.89
N LEU A 429 0.40 -0.43 7.16
CA LEU A 429 0.26 -1.22 8.39
C LEU A 429 0.42 -2.72 8.13
N ASP A 430 0.97 -3.45 9.11
CA ASP A 430 0.91 -4.92 9.12
C ASP A 430 -0.53 -5.40 9.23
N VAL A 431 -0.85 -6.56 8.67
CA VAL A 431 -2.19 -7.16 8.63
C VAL A 431 -2.86 -7.20 10.01
N SER A 432 -2.14 -7.60 11.06
CA SER A 432 -2.70 -7.67 12.42
C SER A 432 -2.99 -6.30 13.04
N VAL A 433 -2.23 -5.28 12.66
CA VAL A 433 -2.45 -3.89 13.09
C VAL A 433 -3.57 -3.26 12.26
N GLN A 434 -3.58 -3.51 10.95
CA GLN A 434 -4.62 -3.10 10.02
C GLN A 434 -6.01 -3.56 10.51
N ALA A 435 -6.17 -4.84 10.82
CA ALA A 435 -7.45 -5.38 11.30
C ALA A 435 -7.98 -4.62 12.53
N LYS A 436 -7.11 -4.31 13.51
CA LYS A 436 -7.48 -3.55 14.71
C LYS A 436 -7.88 -2.10 14.40
N VAL A 437 -7.20 -1.45 13.45
CA VAL A 437 -7.53 -0.08 13.03
C VAL A 437 -8.85 -0.04 12.29
N LEU A 438 -9.14 -1.04 11.44
CA LEU A 438 -10.42 -1.16 10.73
C LEU A 438 -11.59 -1.43 11.68
N GLU A 439 -11.40 -2.31 12.67
CA GLU A 439 -12.38 -2.57 13.73
C GLU A 439 -12.68 -1.30 14.52
N LEU A 440 -11.64 -0.57 14.94
CA LEU A 440 -11.77 0.71 15.61
C LEU A 440 -12.52 1.73 14.74
N PHE A 441 -12.15 1.87 13.47
CA PHE A 441 -12.80 2.77 12.52
C PHE A 441 -14.30 2.46 12.39
N LYS A 442 -14.66 1.19 12.17
CA LYS A 442 -16.05 0.74 12.04
C LYS A 442 -16.86 1.03 13.30
N ARG A 443 -16.27 0.80 14.48
CA ARG A 443 -16.90 1.12 15.78
C ARG A 443 -17.18 2.62 15.90
N LEU A 444 -16.18 3.45 15.65
CA LEU A 444 -16.33 4.91 15.74
C LEU A 444 -17.37 5.44 14.75
N GLN A 445 -17.40 4.88 13.54
CA GLN A 445 -18.39 5.25 12.53
C GLN A 445 -19.81 4.88 12.98
N ALA A 446 -20.01 3.70 13.56
CA ALA A 446 -21.31 3.27 14.07
C ALA A 446 -21.78 4.12 15.29
N GLU A 447 -20.85 4.47 16.20
CA GLU A 447 -21.12 5.25 17.39
C GLU A 447 -21.39 6.74 17.10
N ILE A 448 -20.57 7.35 16.22
CA ILE A 448 -20.61 8.79 15.92
C ILE A 448 -21.57 9.10 14.77
N GLY A 449 -21.63 8.24 13.74
CA GLY A 449 -22.54 8.38 12.60
C GLY A 449 -22.05 9.36 11.52
N PHE A 450 -20.74 9.59 11.37
CA PHE A 450 -20.21 10.43 10.29
C PHE A 450 -20.35 9.75 8.92
N ALA A 451 -20.55 10.56 7.87
CA ALA A 451 -20.39 10.12 6.49
C ALA A 451 -18.89 9.90 6.20
N CYS A 452 -18.53 8.92 5.38
CA CYS A 452 -17.13 8.69 5.05
C CYS A 452 -16.91 8.41 3.56
N LEU A 453 -15.91 9.09 2.98
CA LEU A 453 -15.23 8.63 1.77
C LEU A 453 -13.98 7.86 2.19
N PHE A 454 -14.01 6.54 2.00
CA PHE A 454 -12.91 5.65 2.34
C PHE A 454 -12.14 5.26 1.08
N ILE A 455 -10.96 5.84 0.89
CA ILE A 455 -10.10 5.62 -0.28
C ILE A 455 -9.08 4.53 0.06
N THR A 456 -8.98 3.52 -0.79
CA THR A 456 -7.95 2.47 -0.69
C THR A 456 -7.77 1.74 -2.02
N HIS A 457 -6.64 1.07 -2.17
CA HIS A 457 -6.41 0.10 -3.24
C HIS A 457 -6.74 -1.34 -2.82
N ASP A 458 -7.02 -1.58 -1.54
CA ASP A 458 -7.35 -2.90 -0.98
C ASP A 458 -8.86 -3.13 -0.99
N LEU A 459 -9.35 -3.90 -1.97
CA LEU A 459 -10.77 -4.19 -2.15
C LEU A 459 -11.33 -5.05 -1.02
N ALA A 460 -10.53 -5.94 -0.40
CA ALA A 460 -11.00 -6.74 0.73
C ALA A 460 -11.31 -5.83 1.95
N VAL A 461 -10.50 -4.79 2.14
CA VAL A 461 -10.75 -3.77 3.18
C VAL A 461 -12.03 -3.00 2.91
N VAL A 462 -12.25 -2.59 1.67
CA VAL A 462 -13.48 -1.86 1.30
C VAL A 462 -14.71 -2.74 1.47
N ASP A 463 -14.66 -4.01 1.05
CA ASP A 463 -15.77 -4.94 1.22
C ASP A 463 -16.16 -5.11 2.70
N MET A 464 -15.18 -5.13 3.60
CA MET A 464 -15.45 -5.23 5.05
C MET A 464 -16.16 -4.01 5.64
N LEU A 465 -15.92 -2.80 5.10
CA LEU A 465 -16.32 -1.54 5.71
C LEU A 465 -17.44 -0.82 4.97
N ALA A 466 -17.38 -0.80 3.64
CA ALA A 466 -18.19 0.08 2.82
C ALA A 466 -19.63 -0.44 2.65
N ASP A 467 -20.53 0.51 2.49
CA ASP A 467 -21.93 0.28 2.11
C ASP A 467 -22.07 0.20 0.60
N ARG A 468 -21.45 1.18 -0.08
CA ARG A 468 -21.31 1.21 -1.54
C ARG A 468 -19.84 1.35 -1.94
N ILE A 469 -19.53 0.90 -3.14
CA ILE A 469 -18.20 1.00 -3.74
C ILE A 469 -18.30 1.79 -5.04
N MET A 470 -17.34 2.69 -5.25
CA MET A 470 -17.04 3.32 -6.54
C MET A 470 -15.70 2.82 -7.04
N VAL A 471 -15.64 2.38 -8.29
CA VAL A 471 -14.42 1.97 -8.98
C VAL A 471 -13.98 3.09 -9.92
N MET A 472 -12.76 3.57 -9.74
CA MET A 472 -12.20 4.69 -10.50
C MET A 472 -11.04 4.22 -11.37
N HIS A 473 -11.09 4.53 -12.66
CA HIS A 473 -10.05 4.24 -13.65
C HIS A 473 -9.78 5.46 -14.51
N LYS A 474 -8.50 5.87 -14.62
CA LYS A 474 -8.05 6.99 -15.47
C LYS A 474 -8.91 8.26 -15.35
N GLY A 475 -9.25 8.64 -14.13
CA GLY A 475 -10.03 9.85 -13.82
C GLY A 475 -11.54 9.68 -13.91
N GLN A 476 -12.07 8.54 -14.34
CA GLN A 476 -13.49 8.28 -14.51
C GLN A 476 -14.01 7.25 -13.50
N ILE A 477 -15.26 7.40 -13.07
CA ILE A 477 -15.98 6.37 -12.33
C ILE A 477 -16.53 5.39 -13.35
N VAL A 478 -15.96 4.17 -13.38
CA VAL A 478 -16.32 3.15 -14.37
C VAL A 478 -17.43 2.22 -13.88
N GLU A 479 -17.57 2.09 -12.56
CA GLU A 479 -18.62 1.29 -11.93
C GLU A 479 -18.89 1.78 -10.52
N HIS A 480 -20.15 1.72 -10.07
CA HIS A 480 -20.53 2.01 -8.69
C HIS A 480 -21.80 1.25 -8.31
N GLY A 481 -21.94 0.89 -7.06
CA GLY A 481 -23.11 0.17 -6.56
C GLY A 481 -22.97 -0.27 -5.11
N ASP A 482 -23.92 -1.06 -4.63
CA ASP A 482 -23.80 -1.71 -3.32
C ASP A 482 -22.54 -2.57 -3.25
N ALA A 483 -21.84 -2.57 -2.11
CA ALA A 483 -20.56 -3.26 -2.00
C ALA A 483 -20.65 -4.75 -2.37
N GLY A 484 -21.71 -5.45 -1.92
CA GLY A 484 -21.92 -6.84 -2.28
C GLY A 484 -22.11 -7.09 -3.77
N GLN A 485 -22.81 -6.20 -4.47
CA GLN A 485 -23.01 -6.29 -5.93
C GLN A 485 -21.67 -6.14 -6.67
N ILE A 486 -20.93 -5.10 -6.38
CA ILE A 486 -19.63 -4.83 -7.04
C ILE A 486 -18.63 -5.97 -6.81
N MET A 487 -18.63 -6.54 -5.60
CA MET A 487 -17.67 -7.60 -5.24
C MET A 487 -18.03 -8.98 -5.80
N GLN A 488 -19.33 -9.28 -5.96
CA GLN A 488 -19.80 -10.61 -6.38
C GLN A 488 -20.23 -10.65 -7.86
N HIS A 489 -20.75 -9.56 -8.38
CA HIS A 489 -21.32 -9.47 -9.72
C HIS A 489 -20.86 -8.19 -10.44
N PRO A 490 -19.54 -7.97 -10.63
CA PRO A 490 -19.04 -6.82 -11.35
C PRO A 490 -19.48 -6.89 -12.81
N GLU A 491 -19.90 -5.75 -13.37
CA GLU A 491 -20.32 -5.64 -14.77
C GLU A 491 -19.17 -5.12 -15.66
N ASN A 492 -18.44 -4.11 -15.17
CA ASN A 492 -17.40 -3.46 -15.93
C ASN A 492 -16.15 -4.37 -16.09
N PRO A 493 -15.57 -4.50 -17.30
CA PRO A 493 -14.37 -5.32 -17.54
C PRO A 493 -13.19 -4.93 -16.65
N TYR A 494 -12.96 -3.64 -16.41
CA TYR A 494 -11.88 -3.17 -15.53
C TYR A 494 -12.10 -3.62 -14.08
N THR A 495 -13.33 -3.56 -13.58
CA THR A 495 -13.66 -4.04 -12.22
C THR A 495 -13.43 -5.55 -12.10
N LYS A 496 -13.82 -6.33 -13.12
CA LYS A 496 -13.54 -7.78 -13.19
C LYS A 496 -12.03 -8.07 -13.11
N LYS A 497 -11.25 -7.36 -13.91
CA LYS A 497 -9.79 -7.48 -13.91
C LYS A 497 -9.18 -7.07 -12.56
N LEU A 498 -9.64 -5.96 -11.98
CA LEU A 498 -9.18 -5.49 -10.69
C LEU A 498 -9.44 -6.51 -9.58
N LEU A 499 -10.63 -7.12 -9.56
CA LEU A 499 -10.98 -8.19 -8.63
C LEU A 499 -10.19 -9.48 -8.88
N ALA A 500 -10.02 -9.88 -10.15
CA ALA A 500 -9.23 -11.04 -10.53
C ALA A 500 -7.72 -10.89 -10.24
N SER A 501 -7.24 -9.66 -10.09
CA SER A 501 -5.84 -9.38 -9.72
C SER A 501 -5.58 -9.44 -8.21
N LEU A 502 -6.63 -9.55 -7.37
CA LEU A 502 -6.48 -9.62 -5.91
C LEU A 502 -5.92 -10.96 -5.49
N PRO A 503 -4.82 -10.99 -4.73
CA PRO A 503 -4.34 -12.25 -4.19
C PRO A 503 -5.24 -12.75 -3.07
N VAL A 504 -5.78 -13.95 -3.22
CA VAL A 504 -6.62 -14.63 -2.25
C VAL A 504 -5.73 -15.32 -1.20
N PRO A 505 -5.98 -15.15 0.11
CA PRO A 505 -5.19 -15.76 1.17
C PRO A 505 -5.57 -17.24 1.41
N ASP A 506 -5.62 -18.01 0.33
CA ASP A 506 -5.86 -19.45 0.29
C ASP A 506 -5.13 -20.04 -0.92
N PRO A 507 -4.16 -20.94 -0.74
CA PRO A 507 -3.33 -21.46 -1.84
C PRO A 507 -4.13 -22.14 -2.96
N ARG A 508 -5.19 -22.90 -2.63
CA ARG A 508 -5.99 -23.63 -3.61
C ARG A 508 -6.92 -22.70 -4.39
N GLU A 509 -7.58 -21.79 -3.70
CA GLU A 509 -8.42 -20.76 -4.34
C GLU A 509 -7.56 -19.83 -5.20
N GLN A 510 -6.37 -19.44 -4.71
CA GLN A 510 -5.47 -18.56 -5.43
C GLN A 510 -4.97 -19.16 -6.76
N GLN A 511 -4.74 -20.45 -6.81
CA GLN A 511 -4.36 -21.11 -8.05
C GLN A 511 -5.46 -21.01 -9.12
N GLN A 512 -6.72 -21.22 -8.74
CA GLN A 512 -7.87 -21.06 -9.63
C GLN A 512 -8.08 -19.60 -10.04
N HIS A 513 -7.92 -18.69 -9.09
CA HIS A 513 -8.08 -17.25 -9.29
C HIS A 513 -7.05 -16.69 -10.28
N ARG A 514 -5.81 -17.14 -10.19
CA ARG A 514 -4.74 -16.79 -11.14
C ARG A 514 -5.03 -17.32 -12.55
N ALA A 515 -5.50 -18.56 -12.70
CA ALA A 515 -5.87 -19.11 -14.00
C ALA A 515 -6.96 -18.23 -14.67
N HIS A 516 -7.97 -17.82 -13.90
CA HIS A 516 -9.01 -16.92 -14.39
C HIS A 516 -8.47 -15.54 -14.79
N LEU A 517 -7.55 -14.96 -14.03
CA LEU A 517 -6.88 -13.69 -14.39
C LEU A 517 -6.16 -13.81 -15.74
N HIS A 518 -5.41 -14.88 -15.95
CA HIS A 518 -4.69 -15.12 -17.22
C HIS A 518 -5.65 -15.28 -18.41
N GLU A 519 -6.81 -15.92 -18.21
CA GLU A 519 -7.87 -16.01 -19.22
C GLU A 519 -8.45 -14.63 -19.59
N LEU A 520 -8.71 -13.77 -18.58
CA LEU A 520 -9.19 -12.41 -18.81
C LEU A 520 -8.16 -11.57 -19.58
N LEU A 521 -6.88 -11.66 -19.22
CA LEU A 521 -5.81 -10.94 -19.91
C LEU A 521 -5.60 -11.42 -21.35
N ALA A 522 -5.77 -12.71 -21.61
CA ALA A 522 -5.68 -13.29 -22.96
C ALA A 522 -6.85 -12.86 -23.88
N GLN A 523 -8.01 -12.51 -23.32
CA GLN A 523 -9.17 -11.98 -24.07
C GLN A 523 -9.02 -10.50 -24.43
N GLU A 524 -8.20 -9.74 -23.69
CA GLU A 524 -7.93 -8.31 -23.95
C GLU A 524 -6.76 -8.07 -24.94
N ALA A 525 -5.90 -9.07 -25.18
CA ALA A 525 -4.72 -8.99 -26.04
C ALA A 525 -5.07 -9.37 -27.51
#